data_5393cee183656529ccb4052c055a3318
#
_entry.id   5393cee183656529ccb4052c055a3318
#
_cell.length_a   1.000
_cell.length_b   1.000
_cell.length_c   1.000
_cell.angle_alpha   90.00
_cell.angle_beta   90.00
_cell.angle_gamma   90.00
#
_symmetry.space_group_name_H-M   'P 1'
#
loop_
_entity.id
_entity.type
_entity.pdbx_description
1 polymer ?
#
loop_
_entity_poly.entity_id
_entity_poly.type
_entity_poly.pdbx_seq_one_letter_code
_entity_poly.pdbx_strand_id
1 'polypeptide(L)'
;MMRNSKLQLLAVLAVGASLGYLAAASRESPLQAAAAPKTVGVLEKSNAAANDRAVSKPACCDVSKGEQLALAAHNQTVAAKSKQSGKKPNICIIWGDDVGQSNISAYTHGLMGYRTPNIDRVAKEGMLFTDYYAEQSCTAGRASLITGQHGLRTGLTKVGLPGATLGLRKEDPTIAELLKPLGYATAQIGKNHLGDRNEFLPTVHGFDEFYGNLYHLNAEEEPELDDYPKDPAFRAQYGPRGVLDCKATDKDDETVEPRSGKIGKQTIKDTGPLTRKRMETIDDDIATRSVEFIQRQVKASKPFFLWVNFTHMHFRSHVKPESKGQSGRWQSEYHDVMIDHDKNVGTVLKALDDAGIADNTFVMYSTDNGPHMNSWPDGAMTPFRNE
;
A
#
# COMPACT_ATOMS: atom_id res chain seq x y z
N MET A 1 4.78 35.56 -50.11
CA MET A 1 4.93 34.10 -50.20
C MET A 1 4.58 33.40 -48.86
N MET A 2 3.40 33.67 -48.29
CA MET A 2 2.96 33.10 -46.99
C MET A 2 1.49 32.65 -47.02
N ARG A 3 1.08 31.86 -48.01
CA ARG A 3 -0.35 31.46 -48.14
C ARG A 3 -0.58 29.94 -48.24
N ASN A 4 0.48 29.09 -48.26
CA ASN A 4 0.34 27.66 -48.47
C ASN A 4 0.49 26.78 -47.22
N SER A 5 0.96 27.32 -46.10
CA SER A 5 1.22 26.50 -44.88
C SER A 5 -0.06 26.12 -44.14
N LYS A 6 -1.08 27.00 -44.12
CA LYS A 6 -2.35 26.70 -43.44
C LYS A 6 -3.21 25.65 -44.19
N LEU A 7 -3.13 25.64 -45.52
CA LEU A 7 -3.83 24.66 -46.34
C LEU A 7 -3.20 23.26 -46.23
N GLN A 8 -1.88 23.17 -46.12
CA GLN A 8 -1.16 21.91 -45.89
C GLN A 8 -1.45 21.35 -44.50
N LEU A 9 -1.53 22.20 -43.49
CA LEU A 9 -1.87 21.74 -42.13
C LEU A 9 -3.29 21.21 -42.02
N LEU A 10 -4.25 21.83 -42.70
CA LEU A 10 -5.65 21.36 -42.75
C LEU A 10 -5.76 20.04 -43.53
N ALA A 11 -5.01 19.83 -44.58
CA ALA A 11 -4.98 18.58 -45.35
C ALA A 11 -4.40 17.41 -44.51
N VAL A 12 -3.34 17.64 -43.75
CA VAL A 12 -2.75 16.62 -42.86
C VAL A 12 -3.68 16.25 -41.70
N LEU A 13 -4.39 17.23 -41.13
CA LEU A 13 -5.39 16.99 -40.09
C LEU A 13 -6.60 16.21 -40.61
N ALA A 14 -7.07 16.52 -41.83
CA ALA A 14 -8.18 15.81 -42.45
C ALA A 14 -7.86 14.35 -42.78
N VAL A 15 -6.65 14.06 -43.27
CA VAL A 15 -6.17 12.71 -43.59
C VAL A 15 -5.94 11.91 -42.28
N GLY A 16 -5.39 12.55 -41.24
CA GLY A 16 -5.23 11.91 -39.91
C GLY A 16 -6.56 11.54 -39.27
N ALA A 17 -7.57 12.41 -39.33
CA ALA A 17 -8.92 12.14 -38.81
C ALA A 17 -9.63 11.02 -39.58
N SER A 18 -9.48 10.99 -40.91
CA SER A 18 -10.08 9.95 -41.77
C SER A 18 -9.47 8.58 -41.54
N LEU A 19 -8.15 8.48 -41.35
CA LEU A 19 -7.46 7.24 -41.03
C LEU A 19 -7.78 6.75 -39.61
N GLY A 20 -7.92 7.66 -38.66
CA GLY A 20 -8.37 7.34 -37.29
C GLY A 20 -9.81 6.80 -37.25
N TYR A 21 -10.72 7.39 -38.03
CA TYR A 21 -12.11 6.95 -38.13
C TYR A 21 -12.23 5.57 -38.82
N LEU A 22 -11.47 5.31 -39.89
CA LEU A 22 -11.45 4.01 -40.58
C LEU A 22 -10.87 2.91 -39.69
N ALA A 23 -9.87 3.21 -38.85
CA ALA A 23 -9.31 2.25 -37.87
C ALA A 23 -10.28 1.95 -36.72
N ALA A 24 -11.12 2.91 -36.32
CA ALA A 24 -12.15 2.70 -35.31
C ALA A 24 -13.37 1.94 -35.86
N ALA A 25 -13.79 2.22 -37.09
CA ALA A 25 -14.94 1.57 -37.73
C ALA A 25 -14.72 0.09 -38.07
N SER A 26 -13.47 -0.35 -38.20
CA SER A 26 -13.13 -1.77 -38.49
C SER A 26 -13.10 -2.69 -37.26
N ARG A 27 -13.49 -2.22 -36.06
CA ARG A 27 -13.45 -2.99 -34.80
C ARG A 27 -14.81 -3.32 -34.18
N GLU A 28 -15.88 -3.21 -34.93
CA GLU A 28 -17.20 -3.71 -34.46
C GLU A 28 -17.38 -5.18 -34.83
N SER A 29 -16.99 -6.08 -33.89
CA SER A 29 -17.56 -7.44 -33.85
C SER A 29 -18.58 -7.49 -32.73
N PRO A 30 -19.82 -7.98 -32.98
CA PRO A 30 -20.85 -8.01 -31.98
C PRO A 30 -20.55 -9.10 -30.95
N LEU A 31 -20.36 -8.69 -29.67
CA LEU A 31 -20.37 -9.59 -28.51
C LEU A 31 -21.82 -10.14 -28.34
N GLN A 32 -22.03 -11.35 -28.79
CA GLN A 32 -23.22 -12.13 -28.38
C GLN A 32 -23.03 -12.56 -26.92
N ALA A 33 -23.93 -12.09 -26.07
CA ALA A 33 -24.04 -12.55 -24.69
C ALA A 33 -24.52 -14.02 -24.71
N ALA A 34 -23.64 -14.94 -24.33
CA ALA A 34 -24.01 -16.32 -24.09
C ALA A 34 -24.56 -16.47 -22.68
N ALA A 35 -25.78 -16.98 -22.57
CA ALA A 35 -26.44 -17.32 -21.33
C ALA A 35 -25.72 -18.46 -20.60
N ALA A 36 -25.68 -18.40 -19.29
CA ALA A 36 -25.07 -19.39 -18.42
C ALA A 36 -25.77 -20.76 -18.52
N PRO A 37 -25.06 -21.89 -18.61
CA PRO A 37 -25.69 -23.22 -18.51
C PRO A 37 -25.84 -23.60 -17.03
N LYS A 38 -27.07 -24.05 -16.72
CA LYS A 38 -27.39 -24.83 -15.53
C LYS A 38 -27.00 -26.29 -15.76
N THR A 39 -26.66 -26.95 -14.65
CA THR A 39 -26.63 -28.40 -14.37
C THR A 39 -25.29 -29.12 -14.44
N VAL A 40 -25.00 -29.67 -13.28
CA VAL A 40 -23.96 -30.66 -12.98
C VAL A 40 -24.32 -31.98 -13.74
N GLY A 41 -23.39 -32.45 -14.56
CA GLY A 41 -23.41 -33.76 -15.17
C GLY A 41 -22.17 -34.57 -14.81
N VAL A 42 -22.39 -35.77 -14.38
CA VAL A 42 -21.41 -36.80 -14.03
C VAL A 42 -20.51 -37.11 -15.24
N LEU A 43 -19.20 -37.08 -15.06
CA LEU A 43 -18.24 -37.46 -16.12
C LEU A 43 -18.00 -38.96 -16.14
N GLU A 44 -18.46 -39.59 -17.18
CA GLU A 44 -18.00 -40.92 -17.59
C GLU A 44 -16.64 -40.88 -18.25
N LYS A 45 -15.84 -41.92 -17.98
CA LYS A 45 -14.48 -42.09 -18.50
C LYS A 45 -14.51 -42.41 -20.01
N SER A 46 -13.84 -41.59 -20.81
CA SER A 46 -13.45 -42.01 -22.16
C SER A 46 -11.91 -41.99 -22.29
N ASN A 47 -11.36 -43.16 -22.61
CA ASN A 47 -9.96 -43.33 -23.01
C ASN A 47 -9.77 -42.79 -24.43
N ALA A 48 -8.93 -41.78 -24.61
CA ALA A 48 -8.35 -41.46 -25.88
C ALA A 48 -6.86 -41.18 -25.71
N ALA A 49 -6.04 -41.99 -26.38
CA ALA A 49 -4.60 -41.83 -26.45
C ALA A 49 -4.25 -40.54 -27.21
N ALA A 50 -3.56 -39.61 -26.58
CA ALA A 50 -3.02 -38.44 -27.21
C ALA A 50 -1.50 -38.43 -27.16
N ASN A 51 -0.89 -38.22 -28.32
CA ASN A 51 0.52 -38.13 -28.59
C ASN A 51 1.23 -37.12 -27.68
N ASP A 52 2.16 -37.61 -26.87
CA ASP A 52 3.12 -36.79 -26.12
C ASP A 52 4.12 -36.11 -27.08
N ARG A 53 3.94 -34.83 -27.33
CA ARG A 53 5.03 -33.92 -27.62
C ARG A 53 5.34 -33.15 -26.34
N ALA A 54 6.37 -33.58 -25.62
CA ALA A 54 6.90 -32.88 -24.46
C ALA A 54 7.36 -31.48 -24.84
N VAL A 55 6.57 -30.45 -24.53
CA VAL A 55 7.04 -29.07 -24.45
C VAL A 55 7.80 -28.96 -23.13
N SER A 56 9.13 -28.86 -23.22
CA SER A 56 9.99 -28.61 -22.06
C SER A 56 9.63 -27.25 -21.46
N LYS A 57 9.05 -27.24 -20.26
CA LYS A 57 8.86 -26.02 -19.47
C LYS A 57 10.23 -25.46 -19.08
N PRO A 58 10.41 -24.12 -19.09
CA PRO A 58 11.64 -23.52 -18.61
C PRO A 58 11.82 -23.79 -17.11
N ALA A 59 13.01 -24.28 -16.73
CA ALA A 59 13.35 -24.81 -15.41
C ALA A 59 13.52 -23.76 -14.30
N CYS A 60 13.09 -22.52 -14.45
CA CYS A 60 13.35 -21.46 -13.48
C CYS A 60 12.18 -21.18 -12.48
N CYS A 61 11.07 -21.94 -12.55
CA CYS A 61 9.89 -21.74 -11.68
C CYS A 61 9.35 -23.04 -11.07
N ASP A 62 10.15 -24.09 -10.97
CA ASP A 62 9.72 -25.32 -10.26
C ASP A 62 9.85 -25.13 -8.75
N VAL A 63 8.80 -24.53 -8.15
CA VAL A 63 8.47 -24.86 -6.76
C VAL A 63 8.31 -26.37 -6.72
N SER A 64 9.15 -27.07 -5.94
CA SER A 64 9.17 -28.53 -5.95
C SER A 64 7.75 -29.05 -5.67
N LYS A 65 7.38 -30.14 -6.32
CA LYS A 65 6.07 -30.77 -6.13
C LYS A 65 5.79 -31.06 -4.64
N GLY A 66 6.85 -31.27 -3.84
CA GLY A 66 6.80 -31.41 -2.40
C GLY A 66 6.38 -30.13 -1.67
N GLU A 67 6.91 -28.98 -2.06
CA GLU A 67 6.54 -27.68 -1.45
C GLU A 67 5.11 -27.26 -1.81
N GLN A 68 4.66 -27.54 -3.02
CA GLN A 68 3.26 -27.32 -3.42
C GLN A 68 2.29 -28.19 -2.61
N LEU A 69 2.64 -29.46 -2.39
CA LEU A 69 1.84 -30.38 -1.57
C LEU A 69 1.86 -29.97 -0.09
N ALA A 70 3.01 -29.53 0.43
CA ALA A 70 3.12 -29.04 1.80
C ALA A 70 2.29 -27.77 2.02
N LEU A 71 2.32 -26.80 1.07
CA LEU A 71 1.51 -25.60 1.11
C LEU A 71 0.01 -25.92 1.04
N ALA A 72 -0.38 -26.84 0.15
CA ALA A 72 -1.79 -27.27 0.04
C ALA A 72 -2.28 -27.94 1.33
N ALA A 73 -1.47 -28.80 1.96
CA ALA A 73 -1.78 -29.44 3.23
C ALA A 73 -1.86 -28.41 4.38
N HIS A 74 -0.94 -27.45 4.42
CA HIS A 74 -0.98 -26.33 5.38
C HIS A 74 -2.27 -25.53 5.23
N ASN A 75 -2.61 -25.09 4.02
CA ASN A 75 -3.83 -24.32 3.74
C ASN A 75 -5.11 -25.08 4.11
N GLN A 76 -5.17 -26.38 3.86
CA GLN A 76 -6.29 -27.23 4.29
C GLN A 76 -6.41 -27.27 5.82
N THR A 77 -5.27 -27.40 6.52
CA THR A 77 -5.23 -27.42 7.98
C THR A 77 -5.69 -26.09 8.59
N VAL A 78 -5.22 -24.97 8.03
CA VAL A 78 -5.63 -23.61 8.45
C VAL A 78 -7.12 -23.40 8.22
N ALA A 79 -7.63 -23.77 7.04
CA ALA A 79 -9.05 -23.65 6.72
C ALA A 79 -9.93 -24.52 7.63
N ALA A 80 -9.49 -25.72 7.99
CA ALA A 80 -10.20 -26.59 8.92
C ALA A 80 -10.22 -26.00 10.34
N LYS A 81 -9.07 -25.51 10.85
CA LYS A 81 -8.97 -24.85 12.16
C LYS A 81 -9.83 -23.60 12.24
N SER A 82 -9.84 -22.77 11.19
CA SER A 82 -10.68 -21.57 11.12
C SER A 82 -12.17 -21.91 11.18
N LYS A 83 -12.63 -22.90 10.41
CA LYS A 83 -14.01 -23.40 10.47
C LYS A 83 -14.37 -23.97 11.84
N GLN A 84 -13.46 -24.70 12.47
CA GLN A 84 -13.69 -25.34 13.77
C GLN A 84 -13.68 -24.32 14.92
N SER A 85 -12.88 -23.28 14.83
CA SER A 85 -12.77 -22.26 15.90
C SER A 85 -13.99 -21.33 15.95
N GLY A 86 -14.71 -21.15 14.84
CA GLY A 86 -15.79 -20.16 14.72
C GLY A 86 -15.32 -18.71 14.92
N LYS A 87 -14.00 -18.49 15.06
CA LYS A 87 -13.40 -17.17 15.28
C LYS A 87 -13.27 -16.42 13.96
N LYS A 88 -13.59 -15.14 13.96
CA LYS A 88 -13.32 -14.25 12.85
C LYS A 88 -11.80 -14.10 12.67
N PRO A 89 -11.25 -14.15 11.43
CA PRO A 89 -9.83 -13.93 11.21
C PRO A 89 -9.44 -12.49 11.55
N ASN A 90 -8.23 -12.30 12.04
CA ASN A 90 -7.62 -10.97 12.04
C ASN A 90 -7.19 -10.59 10.63
N ILE A 91 -7.04 -9.30 10.39
CA ILE A 91 -6.57 -8.76 9.12
C ILE A 91 -5.43 -7.80 9.41
N CYS A 92 -4.25 -8.11 8.91
CA CYS A 92 -3.04 -7.29 9.03
C CYS A 92 -2.52 -6.96 7.63
N ILE A 93 -2.64 -5.70 7.23
CA ILE A 93 -2.09 -5.20 5.96
C ILE A 93 -0.85 -4.39 6.29
N ILE A 94 0.28 -4.73 5.69
CA ILE A 94 1.57 -4.07 5.89
C ILE A 94 2.02 -3.46 4.57
N TRP A 95 2.29 -2.16 4.58
CA TRP A 95 2.73 -1.41 3.43
C TRP A 95 4.09 -0.76 3.63
N GLY A 96 4.93 -0.84 2.60
CA GLY A 96 6.04 0.09 2.41
C GLY A 96 5.59 1.32 1.61
N ASP A 97 6.46 2.30 1.52
CA ASP A 97 6.28 3.55 0.77
C ASP A 97 7.36 3.61 -0.31
N ASP A 98 6.99 3.75 -1.57
CA ASP A 98 7.89 3.75 -2.73
C ASP A 98 8.74 2.46 -2.88
N VAL A 99 8.19 1.30 -2.53
CA VAL A 99 8.88 0.01 -2.65
C VAL A 99 8.68 -0.57 -4.05
N GLY A 100 9.78 -0.74 -4.78
CA GLY A 100 9.74 -1.38 -6.10
C GLY A 100 9.66 -2.91 -6.01
N GLN A 101 9.05 -3.54 -7.01
CA GLN A 101 8.99 -5.00 -7.11
C GLN A 101 10.38 -5.64 -6.98
N SER A 102 11.39 -5.04 -7.61
CA SER A 102 12.76 -5.57 -7.61
C SER A 102 13.46 -5.44 -6.26
N ASN A 103 12.98 -4.61 -5.34
CA ASN A 103 13.52 -4.52 -3.99
C ASN A 103 13.19 -5.77 -3.15
N ILE A 104 12.16 -6.52 -3.51
CA ILE A 104 11.67 -7.66 -2.76
C ILE A 104 12.33 -8.94 -3.29
N SER A 105 13.09 -9.64 -2.44
CA SER A 105 13.86 -10.81 -2.87
C SER A 105 13.01 -12.02 -3.24
N ALA A 106 11.76 -12.09 -2.82
CA ALA A 106 10.81 -13.10 -3.30
C ALA A 106 10.58 -13.03 -4.82
N TYR A 107 10.67 -11.84 -5.43
CA TYR A 107 10.54 -11.65 -6.88
C TYR A 107 11.87 -11.76 -7.63
N THR A 108 12.99 -11.44 -7.00
CA THR A 108 14.26 -11.19 -7.70
C THR A 108 15.42 -12.01 -7.18
N HIS A 109 15.22 -12.82 -6.15
CA HIS A 109 16.27 -13.61 -5.48
C HIS A 109 17.44 -12.76 -4.95
N GLY A 110 17.21 -11.46 -4.69
CA GLY A 110 18.22 -10.53 -4.17
C GLY A 110 19.02 -9.81 -5.24
N LEU A 111 18.43 -9.57 -6.42
CA LEU A 111 19.07 -8.82 -7.53
C LEU A 111 19.64 -7.47 -7.09
N MET A 112 19.01 -6.81 -6.11
CA MET A 112 19.43 -5.51 -5.60
C MET A 112 20.59 -5.60 -4.58
N GLY A 113 21.21 -6.78 -4.40
CA GLY A 113 22.38 -6.97 -3.53
C GLY A 113 22.08 -7.27 -2.07
N TYR A 114 20.81 -7.34 -1.68
CA TYR A 114 20.35 -7.74 -0.35
C TYR A 114 19.12 -8.65 -0.45
N ARG A 115 18.65 -9.11 0.70
CA ARG A 115 17.45 -9.94 0.80
C ARG A 115 16.46 -9.36 1.78
N THR A 116 15.19 -9.73 1.59
CA THR A 116 14.03 -9.33 2.41
C THR A 116 13.36 -10.56 3.03
N PRO A 117 14.08 -11.29 3.91
CA PRO A 117 13.62 -12.61 4.37
C PRO A 117 12.28 -12.61 5.08
N ASN A 118 11.90 -11.51 5.74
CA ASN A 118 10.63 -11.40 6.44
C ASN A 118 9.47 -11.17 5.47
N ILE A 119 9.67 -10.32 4.46
CA ILE A 119 8.68 -10.12 3.38
C ILE A 119 8.58 -11.39 2.53
N ASP A 120 9.71 -12.03 2.20
CA ASP A 120 9.76 -13.30 1.47
C ASP A 120 8.99 -14.41 2.19
N ARG A 121 8.96 -14.39 3.53
CA ARG A 121 8.17 -15.32 4.33
C ARG A 121 6.70 -15.25 3.99
N VAL A 122 6.13 -14.02 3.82
CA VAL A 122 4.73 -13.85 3.45
C VAL A 122 4.42 -14.50 2.10
N ALA A 123 5.33 -14.35 1.13
CA ALA A 123 5.21 -15.01 -0.17
C ALA A 123 5.34 -16.55 -0.05
N LYS A 124 6.30 -17.04 0.74
CA LYS A 124 6.59 -18.47 0.91
C LYS A 124 5.48 -19.23 1.64
N GLU A 125 4.89 -18.63 2.65
CA GLU A 125 3.84 -19.23 3.48
C GLU A 125 2.43 -18.98 2.91
N GLY A 126 2.29 -18.06 1.95
CA GLY A 126 1.03 -17.64 1.37
C GLY A 126 0.99 -17.69 -0.15
N MET A 127 0.75 -16.55 -0.77
CA MET A 127 0.60 -16.39 -2.21
C MET A 127 1.43 -15.19 -2.69
N LEU A 128 2.13 -15.36 -3.81
CA LEU A 128 2.85 -14.33 -4.52
C LEU A 128 2.08 -13.95 -5.78
N PHE A 129 1.73 -12.66 -5.92
CA PHE A 129 1.06 -12.14 -7.10
C PHE A 129 2.08 -11.66 -8.11
N THR A 130 1.98 -12.12 -9.35
CA THR A 130 2.86 -11.71 -10.47
C THR A 130 2.28 -10.53 -11.26
N ASP A 131 0.96 -10.32 -11.18
CA ASP A 131 0.20 -9.32 -11.92
C ASP A 131 -0.73 -8.55 -10.97
N TYR A 132 -0.12 -7.76 -10.08
CA TYR A 132 -0.81 -6.88 -9.15
C TYR A 132 -0.10 -5.52 -9.17
N TYR A 133 -0.77 -4.51 -9.73
CA TYR A 133 -0.17 -3.20 -9.98
C TYR A 133 -0.65 -2.19 -8.96
N ALA A 134 0.29 -1.38 -8.46
CA ALA A 134 0.00 -0.23 -7.60
C ALA A 134 -0.48 0.97 -8.44
N GLU A 135 -0.92 2.01 -7.77
CA GLU A 135 -1.26 3.28 -8.39
C GLU A 135 0.00 4.11 -8.69
N GLN A 136 -0.19 5.23 -9.38
CA GLN A 136 0.92 6.10 -9.80
C GLN A 136 1.48 7.01 -8.69
N SER A 137 0.86 7.06 -7.51
CA SER A 137 1.33 7.87 -6.38
C SER A 137 0.71 7.42 -5.07
N CYS A 138 1.38 7.76 -3.96
CA CYS A 138 1.02 7.28 -2.63
C CYS A 138 -0.42 7.64 -2.21
N THR A 139 -0.89 8.86 -2.43
CA THR A 139 -2.28 9.21 -2.10
C THR A 139 -3.28 8.37 -2.90
N ALA A 140 -3.04 8.17 -4.20
CA ALA A 140 -3.92 7.37 -5.05
C ALA A 140 -3.93 5.90 -4.61
N GLY A 141 -2.75 5.29 -4.38
CA GLY A 141 -2.63 3.91 -3.93
C GLY A 141 -3.32 3.67 -2.59
N ARG A 142 -3.08 4.57 -1.62
CA ARG A 142 -3.70 4.47 -0.29
C ARG A 142 -5.21 4.65 -0.34
N ALA A 143 -5.71 5.60 -1.13
CA ALA A 143 -7.14 5.80 -1.34
C ALA A 143 -7.79 4.58 -2.01
N SER A 144 -7.17 4.05 -3.08
CA SER A 144 -7.68 2.88 -3.80
C SER A 144 -7.79 1.65 -2.92
N LEU A 145 -6.77 1.37 -2.08
CA LEU A 145 -6.82 0.24 -1.15
C LEU A 145 -7.93 0.42 -0.13
N ILE A 146 -7.90 1.55 0.61
CA ILE A 146 -8.76 1.67 1.80
C ILE A 146 -10.24 1.82 1.44
N THR A 147 -10.56 2.35 0.25
CA THR A 147 -11.94 2.54 -0.21
C THR A 147 -12.42 1.48 -1.20
N GLY A 148 -11.51 0.70 -1.81
CA GLY A 148 -11.84 -0.18 -2.92
C GLY A 148 -12.27 0.58 -4.17
N GLN A 149 -11.95 1.87 -4.31
CA GLN A 149 -12.37 2.73 -5.41
C GLN A 149 -11.15 3.29 -6.16
N HIS A 150 -11.23 3.31 -7.48
CA HIS A 150 -10.21 3.95 -8.31
C HIS A 150 -10.13 5.46 -8.03
N GLY A 151 -8.91 6.03 -8.08
CA GLY A 151 -8.64 7.44 -7.77
C GLY A 151 -9.51 8.46 -8.52
N LEU A 152 -9.95 8.16 -9.76
CA LEU A 152 -10.88 9.01 -10.49
C LEU A 152 -12.24 9.16 -9.79
N ARG A 153 -12.66 8.17 -9.00
CA ARG A 153 -13.92 8.20 -8.26
C ARG A 153 -13.79 8.99 -6.97
N THR A 154 -12.71 8.78 -6.23
CA THR A 154 -12.44 9.51 -4.98
C THR A 154 -11.95 10.93 -5.23
N GLY A 155 -11.43 11.24 -6.43
CA GLY A 155 -10.72 12.49 -6.73
C GLY A 155 -9.28 12.54 -6.19
N LEU A 156 -8.84 11.51 -5.48
CA LEU A 156 -7.50 11.41 -4.88
C LEU A 156 -6.51 10.81 -5.87
N THR A 157 -6.20 11.54 -6.93
CA THR A 157 -5.37 11.09 -8.06
C THR A 157 -3.94 11.62 -8.02
N LYS A 158 -3.62 12.50 -7.07
CA LYS A 158 -2.31 13.17 -6.93
C LYS A 158 -1.82 13.11 -5.51
N VAL A 159 -0.52 13.31 -5.35
CA VAL A 159 0.13 13.49 -4.04
C VAL A 159 -0.53 14.64 -3.27
N GLY A 160 -1.02 14.37 -2.07
CA GLY A 160 -1.56 15.39 -1.16
C GLY A 160 -0.43 16.23 -0.55
N LEU A 161 -0.64 17.54 -0.45
CA LEU A 161 0.31 18.49 0.14
C LEU A 161 -0.24 19.08 1.43
N PRO A 162 0.65 19.55 2.36
CA PRO A 162 0.22 20.25 3.55
C PRO A 162 -0.66 21.45 3.23
N GLY A 163 -1.76 21.61 3.95
CA GLY A 163 -2.73 22.71 3.75
C GLY A 163 -3.69 22.52 2.58
N ALA A 164 -3.64 21.40 1.86
CA ALA A 164 -4.61 21.09 0.81
C ALA A 164 -6.01 20.89 1.41
N THR A 165 -7.01 21.36 0.66
CA THR A 165 -8.43 21.19 1.06
C THR A 165 -9.04 19.89 0.60
N LEU A 166 -8.29 19.08 -0.17
CA LEU A 166 -8.72 17.79 -0.70
C LEU A 166 -8.21 16.66 0.21
N GLY A 167 -9.08 15.72 0.53
CA GLY A 167 -8.79 14.53 1.30
C GLY A 167 -9.88 13.47 1.16
N LEU A 168 -9.81 12.43 1.96
CA LEU A 168 -10.79 11.35 1.98
C LEU A 168 -12.15 11.90 2.43
N ARG A 169 -13.16 11.77 1.59
CA ARG A 169 -14.47 12.33 1.86
C ARG A 169 -15.33 11.36 2.67
N LYS A 170 -16.29 11.89 3.40
CA LYS A 170 -17.24 11.11 4.19
C LYS A 170 -18.05 10.09 3.34
N GLU A 171 -18.25 10.38 2.06
CA GLU A 171 -19.00 9.53 1.13
C GLU A 171 -18.19 8.34 0.61
N ASP A 172 -16.88 8.36 0.80
CA ASP A 172 -15.98 7.28 0.35
C ASP A 172 -15.84 6.24 1.48
N PRO A 173 -16.56 5.09 1.40
CA PRO A 173 -16.53 4.10 2.47
C PRO A 173 -15.14 3.45 2.59
N THR A 174 -14.74 3.15 3.81
CA THR A 174 -13.46 2.47 4.07
C THR A 174 -13.65 1.03 4.51
N ILE A 175 -12.62 0.20 4.32
CA ILE A 175 -12.59 -1.16 4.87
C ILE A 175 -12.83 -1.12 6.40
N ALA A 176 -12.26 -0.13 7.10
CA ALA A 176 -12.43 0.01 8.54
C ALA A 176 -13.90 0.26 8.94
N GLU A 177 -14.61 1.13 8.22
CA GLU A 177 -16.04 1.38 8.45
C GLU A 177 -16.89 0.13 8.22
N LEU A 178 -16.55 -0.69 7.23
CA LEU A 178 -17.27 -1.94 6.96
C LEU A 178 -16.99 -3.04 8.00
N LEU A 179 -15.79 -3.09 8.55
CA LEU A 179 -15.39 -4.11 9.53
C LEU A 179 -15.83 -3.77 10.96
N LYS A 180 -15.92 -2.49 11.30
CA LYS A 180 -16.29 -2.04 12.66
C LYS A 180 -17.66 -2.57 13.15
N PRO A 181 -18.75 -2.51 12.36
CA PRO A 181 -20.03 -3.10 12.74
C PRO A 181 -19.98 -4.63 12.89
N LEU A 182 -18.99 -5.27 12.28
CA LEU A 182 -18.75 -6.71 12.45
C LEU A 182 -17.96 -7.05 13.72
N GLY A 183 -17.66 -6.06 14.56
CA GLY A 183 -17.00 -6.23 15.87
C GLY A 183 -15.48 -6.23 15.81
N TYR A 184 -14.87 -5.81 14.71
CA TYR A 184 -13.42 -5.65 14.64
C TYR A 184 -12.94 -4.42 15.41
N ALA A 185 -11.80 -4.54 16.09
CA ALA A 185 -11.00 -3.39 16.46
C ALA A 185 -10.20 -2.93 15.26
N THR A 186 -10.06 -1.63 15.04
CA THR A 186 -9.48 -1.08 13.83
C THR A 186 -8.38 -0.08 14.14
N ALA A 187 -7.20 -0.24 13.54
CA ALA A 187 -6.10 0.71 13.68
C ALA A 187 -5.39 0.94 12.37
N GLN A 188 -4.99 2.20 12.14
CA GLN A 188 -4.03 2.58 11.13
C GLN A 188 -2.80 3.14 11.84
N ILE A 189 -1.64 2.56 11.59
CA ILE A 189 -0.38 2.94 12.23
C ILE A 189 0.67 3.22 11.15
N GLY A 190 1.14 4.46 11.10
CA GLY A 190 2.07 4.98 10.11
C GLY A 190 1.46 6.02 9.18
N LYS A 191 2.06 6.22 8.01
CA LYS A 191 1.68 7.26 7.05
C LYS A 191 0.22 7.13 6.59
N ASN A 192 -0.55 8.24 6.68
CA ASN A 192 -1.93 8.29 6.18
C ASN A 192 -2.01 8.76 4.72
N HIS A 193 -1.60 9.98 4.44
CA HIS A 193 -1.55 10.64 3.13
C HIS A 193 -2.90 10.78 2.39
N LEU A 194 -4.01 10.86 3.13
CA LEU A 194 -5.36 11.01 2.60
C LEU A 194 -6.01 12.35 2.98
N GLY A 195 -5.19 13.37 3.22
CA GLY A 195 -5.57 14.71 3.63
C GLY A 195 -5.19 15.02 5.07
N ASP A 196 -5.08 16.32 5.40
CA ASP A 196 -4.57 16.79 6.69
C ASP A 196 -5.59 17.53 7.56
N ARG A 197 -6.80 17.72 7.08
CA ARG A 197 -7.88 18.29 7.88
C ARG A 197 -8.45 17.24 8.82
N ASN A 198 -9.01 17.68 9.93
CA ASN A 198 -9.56 16.80 10.97
C ASN A 198 -10.66 15.87 10.43
N GLU A 199 -11.43 16.34 9.46
CA GLU A 199 -12.46 15.57 8.77
C GLU A 199 -11.93 14.44 7.86
N PHE A 200 -10.62 14.40 7.56
CA PHE A 200 -9.98 13.40 6.73
C PHE A 200 -9.15 12.38 7.52
N LEU A 201 -9.09 12.54 8.86
CA LEU A 201 -8.28 11.65 9.69
C LEU A 201 -8.91 10.24 9.79
N PRO A 202 -8.11 9.19 9.89
CA PRO A 202 -8.59 7.82 9.95
C PRO A 202 -9.65 7.56 11.01
N THR A 203 -9.56 8.24 12.16
CA THR A 203 -10.46 8.06 13.30
C THR A 203 -11.90 8.53 13.06
N VAL A 204 -12.16 9.33 12.03
CA VAL A 204 -13.51 9.66 11.58
C VAL A 204 -13.93 8.88 10.33
N HIS A 205 -13.07 7.96 9.86
CA HIS A 205 -13.27 7.04 8.75
C HIS A 205 -13.17 5.56 9.19
N GLY A 206 -13.73 5.23 10.35
CA GLY A 206 -13.91 3.87 10.83
C GLY A 206 -12.77 3.29 11.66
N PHE A 207 -11.60 3.92 11.73
CA PHE A 207 -10.53 3.46 12.61
C PHE A 207 -10.76 3.87 14.08
N ASP A 208 -10.52 2.95 15.00
CA ASP A 208 -10.57 3.25 16.44
C ASP A 208 -9.34 4.04 16.88
N GLU A 209 -8.18 3.75 16.26
CA GLU A 209 -6.89 4.38 16.58
C GLU A 209 -6.14 4.75 15.31
N PHE A 210 -5.46 5.91 15.34
CA PHE A 210 -4.49 6.32 14.34
C PHE A 210 -3.24 6.86 15.02
N TYR A 211 -2.08 6.40 14.57
CA TYR A 211 -0.79 6.98 14.91
C TYR A 211 0.07 7.11 13.66
N GLY A 212 0.54 8.32 13.33
CA GLY A 212 1.42 8.51 12.18
C GLY A 212 1.46 9.92 11.64
N ASN A 213 2.24 10.08 10.58
CA ASN A 213 2.35 11.31 9.81
C ASN A 213 1.29 11.38 8.70
N LEU A 214 1.02 12.60 8.24
CA LEU A 214 -0.05 12.85 7.28
C LEU A 214 0.44 13.01 5.84
N TYR A 215 1.76 13.11 5.62
CA TYR A 215 2.35 13.42 4.32
C TYR A 215 3.54 12.50 4.03
N HIS A 216 4.15 12.70 2.87
CA HIS A 216 5.43 12.12 2.48
C HIS A 216 6.60 12.77 3.23
N LEU A 217 7.70 12.05 3.36
CA LEU A 217 8.84 12.47 4.20
C LEU A 217 9.46 13.79 3.75
N ASN A 218 9.54 14.08 2.45
CA ASN A 218 10.10 15.35 2.01
C ASN A 218 9.25 16.57 2.44
N ALA A 219 7.92 16.47 2.46
CA ALA A 219 7.09 17.56 2.98
C ALA A 219 7.27 17.75 4.49
N GLU A 220 7.49 16.66 5.24
CA GLU A 220 7.77 16.71 6.66
C GLU A 220 9.13 17.35 6.96
N GLU A 221 10.13 17.13 6.08
CA GLU A 221 11.49 17.66 6.21
C GLU A 221 11.62 19.14 5.80
N GLU A 222 10.77 19.63 4.88
CA GLU A 222 10.88 20.99 4.31
C GLU A 222 11.08 22.09 5.35
N PRO A 223 10.41 22.09 6.52
CA PRO A 223 10.65 23.12 7.55
C PRO A 223 12.10 23.20 8.09
N GLU A 224 12.91 22.17 7.88
CA GLU A 224 14.31 22.12 8.28
C GLU A 224 15.29 22.59 7.18
N LEU A 225 14.78 22.92 5.98
CA LEU A 225 15.60 23.39 4.87
C LEU A 225 15.89 24.90 4.99
N ASP A 226 17.06 25.33 4.54
CA ASP A 226 17.49 26.73 4.63
C ASP A 226 16.62 27.67 3.80
N ASP A 227 16.09 27.19 2.68
CA ASP A 227 15.24 27.92 1.74
C ASP A 227 13.74 27.87 2.08
N TYR A 228 13.35 27.17 3.16
CA TYR A 228 11.96 27.15 3.60
C TYR A 228 11.49 28.56 4.01
N PRO A 229 10.29 28.99 3.57
CA PRO A 229 9.78 30.32 3.88
C PRO A 229 9.78 30.63 5.38
N LYS A 230 10.40 31.75 5.76
CA LYS A 230 10.52 32.16 7.18
C LYS A 230 9.28 32.87 7.71
N ASP A 231 8.29 33.15 6.85
CA ASP A 231 7.03 33.75 7.25
C ASP A 231 6.20 32.79 8.13
N PRO A 232 5.89 33.15 9.38
CA PRO A 232 5.05 32.31 10.26
C PRO A 232 3.64 32.05 9.67
N ALA A 233 3.08 32.97 8.89
CA ALA A 233 1.78 32.77 8.26
C ALA A 233 1.84 31.67 7.19
N PHE A 234 2.94 31.63 6.42
CA PHE A 234 3.17 30.52 5.48
C PHE A 234 3.21 29.19 6.19
N ARG A 235 3.99 29.08 7.28
CA ARG A 235 4.09 27.85 8.07
C ARG A 235 2.74 27.45 8.69
N ALA A 236 1.98 28.40 9.20
CA ALA A 236 0.66 28.14 9.78
C ALA A 236 -0.31 27.59 8.73
N GLN A 237 -0.21 28.02 7.47
CA GLN A 237 -1.10 27.61 6.39
C GLN A 237 -0.65 26.33 5.68
N TYR A 238 0.65 26.21 5.41
CA TYR A 238 1.23 25.17 4.52
C TYR A 238 2.28 24.28 5.19
N GLY A 239 2.64 24.53 6.44
CA GLY A 239 3.57 23.66 7.15
C GLY A 239 2.95 22.30 7.45
N PRO A 240 3.72 21.19 7.47
CA PRO A 240 3.20 19.90 7.88
C PRO A 240 2.73 19.92 9.33
N ARG A 241 1.69 19.15 9.64
CA ARG A 241 1.32 18.81 11.02
C ARG A 241 2.35 17.81 11.56
N GLY A 242 2.47 17.71 12.86
CA GLY A 242 3.33 16.68 13.48
C GLY A 242 2.78 15.27 13.32
N VAL A 243 3.52 14.33 13.88
CA VAL A 243 3.02 12.94 14.02
C VAL A 243 1.86 12.93 15.00
N LEU A 244 0.70 12.49 14.53
CA LEU A 244 -0.53 12.52 15.31
C LEU A 244 -0.77 11.18 16.03
N ASP A 245 -1.34 11.27 17.25
CA ASP A 245 -1.90 10.15 18.00
C ASP A 245 -3.39 10.45 18.22
N CYS A 246 -4.25 9.75 17.48
CA CYS A 246 -5.68 10.02 17.47
C CYS A 246 -6.47 8.79 17.93
N LYS A 247 -7.62 9.05 18.59
CA LYS A 247 -8.56 8.01 18.98
C LYS A 247 -9.98 8.43 18.64
N ALA A 248 -10.75 7.51 18.06
CA ALA A 248 -12.18 7.71 17.86
C ALA A 248 -12.92 7.81 19.19
N THR A 249 -13.95 8.65 19.25
CA THR A 249 -14.80 8.82 20.44
C THR A 249 -16.27 8.92 20.02
N ASP A 250 -17.17 8.62 20.95
CA ASP A 250 -18.61 8.83 20.73
C ASP A 250 -19.01 10.30 20.94
N LYS A 251 -18.19 11.06 21.68
CA LYS A 251 -18.40 12.48 21.96
C LYS A 251 -17.96 13.30 20.76
N ASP A 252 -18.87 14.14 20.27
CA ASP A 252 -18.58 15.10 19.19
C ASP A 252 -17.95 16.35 19.80
N ASP A 253 -16.71 16.65 19.44
CA ASP A 253 -16.00 17.87 19.85
C ASP A 253 -16.23 18.95 18.80
N GLU A 254 -16.98 19.99 19.19
CA GLU A 254 -17.36 21.11 18.32
C GLU A 254 -16.23 22.13 18.10
N THR A 255 -15.07 21.95 18.73
CA THR A 255 -13.92 22.84 18.54
C THR A 255 -13.49 22.89 17.09
N VAL A 256 -13.36 24.10 16.55
CA VAL A 256 -12.91 24.35 15.19
C VAL A 256 -11.52 24.94 15.20
N GLU A 257 -10.56 24.20 14.67
CA GLU A 257 -9.19 24.68 14.46
C GLU A 257 -9.13 25.47 13.14
N PRO A 258 -8.50 26.66 13.11
CA PRO A 258 -8.54 27.56 11.94
C PRO A 258 -8.12 26.90 10.62
N ARG A 259 -7.10 26.02 10.65
CA ARG A 259 -6.60 25.33 9.47
C ARG A 259 -7.25 23.96 9.28
N SER A 260 -7.36 23.20 10.35
CA SER A 260 -7.67 21.79 10.28
C SER A 260 -9.17 21.49 10.35
N GLY A 261 -10.00 22.48 10.69
CA GLY A 261 -11.44 22.32 10.78
C GLY A 261 -11.93 21.77 12.11
N LYS A 262 -13.17 21.29 12.16
CA LYS A 262 -13.80 20.72 13.36
C LYS A 262 -13.09 19.45 13.80
N ILE A 263 -12.87 19.28 15.10
CA ILE A 263 -12.28 18.06 15.66
C ILE A 263 -13.21 16.86 15.44
N GLY A 264 -14.48 17.00 15.77
CA GLY A 264 -15.46 15.92 15.55
C GLY A 264 -15.37 14.78 16.58
N LYS A 265 -15.76 13.58 16.16
CA LYS A 265 -15.80 12.39 17.03
C LYS A 265 -14.44 11.72 17.23
N GLN A 266 -13.46 12.48 17.63
CA GLN A 266 -12.10 11.99 17.87
C GLN A 266 -11.37 12.84 18.89
N THR A 267 -10.29 12.30 19.46
CA THR A 267 -9.25 13.05 20.14
C THR A 267 -8.03 13.10 19.24
N ILE A 268 -7.36 14.24 19.19
CA ILE A 268 -6.17 14.46 18.38
C ILE A 268 -5.05 14.96 19.28
N LYS A 269 -3.94 14.24 19.32
CA LYS A 269 -2.74 14.67 20.02
C LYS A 269 -1.60 14.80 19.00
N ASP A 270 -1.10 16.01 18.80
CA ASP A 270 0.13 16.23 18.05
C ASP A 270 1.32 15.87 18.95
N THR A 271 2.15 14.92 18.50
CA THR A 271 3.33 14.45 19.25
C THR A 271 4.61 15.15 18.82
N GLY A 272 4.48 16.19 18.01
CA GLY A 272 5.59 16.99 17.48
C GLY A 272 6.00 16.62 16.04
N PRO A 273 6.84 17.46 15.42
CA PRO A 273 7.20 17.33 14.01
C PRO A 273 7.96 16.04 13.73
N LEU A 274 7.79 15.53 12.52
CA LEU A 274 8.62 14.45 11.99
C LEU A 274 9.89 15.04 11.39
N THR A 275 10.86 15.37 12.26
CA THR A 275 12.16 15.89 11.87
C THR A 275 13.03 14.84 11.23
N ARG A 276 14.10 15.24 10.50
CA ARG A 276 15.13 14.32 9.96
C ARG A 276 15.61 13.32 11.00
N LYS A 277 15.89 13.79 12.22
CA LYS A 277 16.34 12.91 13.30
C LYS A 277 15.29 11.90 13.72
N ARG A 278 14.03 12.30 13.77
CA ARG A 278 12.91 11.41 14.09
C ARG A 278 12.62 10.42 12.96
N MET A 279 12.87 10.79 11.69
CA MET A 279 12.70 9.90 10.53
C MET A 279 13.63 8.68 10.61
N GLU A 280 14.80 8.77 11.22
CA GLU A 280 15.71 7.63 11.39
C GLU A 280 15.06 6.44 12.11
N THR A 281 14.08 6.69 13.01
CA THR A 281 13.49 5.66 13.89
C THR A 281 11.96 5.62 13.86
N ILE A 282 11.30 6.42 13.03
CA ILE A 282 9.84 6.47 13.00
C ILE A 282 9.22 5.11 12.66
N ASP A 283 9.84 4.34 11.78
CA ASP A 283 9.34 3.02 11.39
C ASP A 283 9.50 1.98 12.51
N ASP A 284 10.53 2.12 13.36
CA ASP A 284 10.68 1.31 14.58
C ASP A 284 9.55 1.62 15.58
N ASP A 285 9.16 2.91 15.70
CA ASP A 285 8.03 3.33 16.55
C ASP A 285 6.70 2.82 15.99
N ILE A 286 6.50 2.88 14.65
CA ILE A 286 5.35 2.30 13.96
C ILE A 286 5.26 0.79 14.23
N ALA A 287 6.35 0.05 14.10
CA ALA A 287 6.41 -1.39 14.39
C ALA A 287 6.05 -1.67 15.85
N THR A 288 6.63 -0.94 16.79
CA THR A 288 6.37 -1.08 18.22
C THR A 288 4.89 -0.86 18.56
N ARG A 289 4.29 0.22 18.07
CA ARG A 289 2.87 0.51 18.30
C ARG A 289 1.94 -0.50 17.65
N SER A 290 2.34 -1.06 16.50
CA SER A 290 1.62 -2.15 15.85
C SER A 290 1.61 -3.42 16.71
N VAL A 291 2.76 -3.76 17.30
CA VAL A 291 2.88 -4.88 18.25
C VAL A 291 2.02 -4.64 19.50
N GLU A 292 2.07 -3.44 20.07
CA GLU A 292 1.22 -3.07 21.23
C GLU A 292 -0.27 -3.19 20.91
N PHE A 293 -0.69 -2.74 19.72
CA PHE A 293 -2.07 -2.89 19.27
C PHE A 293 -2.47 -4.37 19.19
N ILE A 294 -1.67 -5.21 18.51
CA ILE A 294 -1.90 -6.66 18.40
C ILE A 294 -2.06 -7.28 19.79
N GLN A 295 -1.12 -7.01 20.70
CA GLN A 295 -1.15 -7.56 22.07
C GLN A 295 -2.41 -7.16 22.84
N ARG A 296 -2.84 -5.89 22.72
CA ARG A 296 -4.09 -5.42 23.35
C ARG A 296 -5.31 -6.16 22.80
N GLN A 297 -5.39 -6.39 21.50
CA GLN A 297 -6.53 -7.06 20.88
C GLN A 297 -6.55 -8.56 21.20
N VAL A 298 -5.39 -9.22 21.24
CA VAL A 298 -5.26 -10.61 21.70
C VAL A 298 -5.73 -10.75 23.13
N LYS A 299 -5.29 -9.87 24.05
CA LYS A 299 -5.73 -9.87 25.44
C LYS A 299 -7.24 -9.64 25.58
N ALA A 300 -7.82 -8.82 24.72
CA ALA A 300 -9.26 -8.54 24.66
C ALA A 300 -10.06 -9.64 23.93
N SER A 301 -9.40 -10.63 23.34
CA SER A 301 -10.02 -11.66 22.48
C SER A 301 -10.88 -11.06 21.36
N LYS A 302 -10.45 -9.92 20.81
CA LYS A 302 -11.19 -9.17 19.80
C LYS A 302 -10.52 -9.32 18.43
N PRO A 303 -11.25 -9.67 17.36
CA PRO A 303 -10.68 -9.66 16.01
C PRO A 303 -10.30 -8.23 15.64
N PHE A 304 -9.25 -8.08 14.81
CA PHE A 304 -8.77 -6.76 14.44
C PHE A 304 -8.50 -6.61 12.96
N PHE A 305 -8.60 -5.38 12.49
CA PHE A 305 -8.06 -4.87 11.25
C PHE A 305 -6.96 -3.87 11.58
N LEU A 306 -5.74 -4.21 11.20
CA LEU A 306 -4.56 -3.38 11.38
C LEU A 306 -3.96 -3.04 10.02
N TRP A 307 -3.86 -1.75 9.70
CA TRP A 307 -3.15 -1.26 8.53
C TRP A 307 -1.86 -0.56 8.96
N VAL A 308 -0.73 -1.25 8.76
CA VAL A 308 0.61 -0.76 9.09
C VAL A 308 1.19 -0.09 7.85
N ASN A 309 1.52 1.19 7.95
CA ASN A 309 2.01 2.02 6.86
C ASN A 309 3.39 2.57 7.20
N PHE A 310 4.43 1.81 6.90
CA PHE A 310 5.79 2.30 7.05
C PHE A 310 6.07 3.47 6.13
N THR A 311 7.02 4.34 6.50
CA THR A 311 7.36 5.58 5.77
C THR A 311 8.52 5.40 4.81
N HIS A 312 9.35 4.37 5.04
CA HIS A 312 10.47 3.99 4.17
C HIS A 312 9.95 3.18 2.99
N MET A 313 10.47 3.33 1.79
CA MET A 313 11.72 4.05 1.40
C MET A 313 11.42 5.35 0.66
N HIS A 314 10.44 6.12 1.09
CA HIS A 314 10.12 7.38 0.42
C HIS A 314 11.36 8.27 0.25
N PHE A 315 11.34 9.13 -0.75
CA PHE A 315 12.30 10.22 -0.90
C PHE A 315 12.50 10.98 0.42
N ARG A 316 13.74 11.26 0.79
CA ARG A 316 14.14 11.82 2.11
C ARG A 316 14.01 10.83 3.28
N SER A 317 14.08 9.54 3.03
CA SER A 317 14.36 8.59 4.10
C SER A 317 15.75 8.88 4.71
N HIS A 318 15.83 8.77 6.02
CA HIS A 318 17.09 8.93 6.78
C HIS A 318 17.41 7.63 7.48
N VAL A 319 18.60 7.08 7.17
CA VAL A 319 19.06 5.82 7.74
C VAL A 319 19.62 6.02 9.13
N LYS A 320 19.36 5.07 10.02
CA LYS A 320 20.00 5.04 11.35
C LYS A 320 21.53 4.93 11.21
N PRO A 321 22.33 5.60 12.08
CA PRO A 321 23.79 5.51 12.01
C PRO A 321 24.34 4.09 11.98
N GLU A 322 23.75 3.18 12.76
CA GLU A 322 24.13 1.77 12.84
C GLU A 322 23.75 0.94 11.61
N SER A 323 22.79 1.41 10.83
CA SER A 323 22.32 0.73 9.61
C SER A 323 23.03 1.21 8.34
N LYS A 324 23.78 2.30 8.44
CA LYS A 324 24.44 2.91 7.28
C LYS A 324 25.46 1.98 6.66
N GLY A 325 25.30 1.73 5.34
CA GLY A 325 26.18 0.88 4.55
C GLY A 325 25.89 -0.63 4.68
N GLN A 326 24.82 -1.03 5.37
CA GLN A 326 24.45 -2.46 5.53
C GLN A 326 24.08 -3.14 4.22
N SER A 327 23.63 -2.40 3.21
CA SER A 327 23.31 -2.92 1.86
C SER A 327 24.55 -3.05 0.97
N GLY A 328 25.67 -2.44 1.36
CA GLY A 328 26.93 -2.46 0.62
C GLY A 328 27.43 -1.06 0.26
N ARG A 329 28.75 -0.94 0.07
CA ARG A 329 29.42 0.36 -0.10
C ARG A 329 29.04 1.13 -1.39
N TRP A 330 28.41 0.47 -2.34
CA TRP A 330 28.07 1.06 -3.64
C TRP A 330 26.61 1.48 -3.76
N GLN A 331 25.80 1.18 -2.76
CA GLN A 331 24.36 1.43 -2.77
C GLN A 331 24.04 2.67 -1.94
N SER A 332 22.91 3.32 -2.28
CA SER A 332 22.42 4.48 -1.55
C SER A 332 21.74 4.08 -0.23
N GLU A 333 21.45 5.07 0.61
CA GLU A 333 20.68 4.89 1.86
C GLU A 333 19.30 4.29 1.63
N TYR A 334 18.71 4.41 0.43
CA TYR A 334 17.47 3.76 0.03
C TYR A 334 17.51 2.24 0.27
N HIS A 335 18.62 1.60 -0.08
CA HIS A 335 18.77 0.16 0.11
C HIS A 335 19.06 -0.22 1.57
N ASP A 336 19.74 0.66 2.32
CA ASP A 336 19.98 0.46 3.75
C ASP A 336 18.65 0.47 4.52
N VAL A 337 17.76 1.44 4.23
CA VAL A 337 16.45 1.51 4.89
C VAL A 337 15.50 0.42 4.41
N MET A 338 15.69 -0.16 3.21
CA MET A 338 14.93 -1.35 2.79
C MET A 338 15.20 -2.56 3.65
N ILE A 339 16.45 -2.76 4.08
CA ILE A 339 16.80 -3.83 4.99
C ILE A 339 16.19 -3.58 6.38
N ASP A 340 16.17 -2.34 6.86
CA ASP A 340 15.52 -2.00 8.13
C ASP A 340 14.00 -2.13 8.03
N HIS A 341 13.40 -1.76 6.88
CA HIS A 341 11.99 -1.99 6.62
C HIS A 341 11.62 -3.48 6.71
N ASP A 342 12.41 -4.37 6.08
CA ASP A 342 12.18 -5.82 6.19
C ASP A 342 12.26 -6.32 7.64
N LYS A 343 13.20 -5.78 8.46
CA LYS A 343 13.27 -6.10 9.90
C LYS A 343 12.02 -5.64 10.64
N ASN A 344 11.50 -4.46 10.32
CA ASN A 344 10.27 -3.93 10.93
C ASN A 344 9.03 -4.76 10.54
N VAL A 345 8.94 -5.21 9.29
CA VAL A 345 7.94 -6.20 8.87
C VAL A 345 8.08 -7.48 9.70
N GLY A 346 9.31 -7.98 9.88
CA GLY A 346 9.60 -9.14 10.72
C GLY A 346 9.14 -8.98 12.16
N THR A 347 9.28 -7.78 12.73
CA THR A 347 8.80 -7.46 14.09
C THR A 347 7.28 -7.62 14.21
N VAL A 348 6.52 -7.15 13.23
CA VAL A 348 5.05 -7.30 13.20
C VAL A 348 4.66 -8.77 13.02
N LEU A 349 5.29 -9.49 12.07
CA LEU A 349 5.02 -10.91 11.84
C LEU A 349 5.31 -11.75 13.08
N LYS A 350 6.44 -11.47 13.74
CA LYS A 350 6.81 -12.15 14.99
C LYS A 350 5.77 -11.94 16.10
N ALA A 351 5.17 -10.77 16.20
CA ALA A 351 4.11 -10.52 17.18
C ALA A 351 2.88 -11.41 16.96
N LEU A 352 2.54 -11.72 15.70
CA LEU A 352 1.45 -12.65 15.38
C LEU A 352 1.81 -14.08 15.76
N ASP A 353 3.06 -14.48 15.54
CA ASP A 353 3.58 -15.82 15.94
C ASP A 353 3.60 -15.97 17.45
N ASP A 354 4.22 -15.04 18.16
CA ASP A 354 4.35 -15.04 19.63
C ASP A 354 2.99 -15.06 20.33
N ALA A 355 1.98 -14.42 19.72
CA ALA A 355 0.61 -14.44 20.21
C ALA A 355 -0.18 -15.69 19.84
N GLY A 356 0.38 -16.58 19.03
CA GLY A 356 -0.27 -17.82 18.57
C GLY A 356 -1.51 -17.56 17.70
N ILE A 357 -1.55 -16.47 16.96
CA ILE A 357 -2.69 -16.06 16.13
C ILE A 357 -2.37 -16.03 14.63
N ALA A 358 -1.15 -16.34 14.22
CA ALA A 358 -0.74 -16.30 12.82
C ALA A 358 -1.67 -17.13 11.91
N ASP A 359 -2.03 -18.35 12.31
CA ASP A 359 -2.96 -19.24 11.58
C ASP A 359 -4.40 -18.68 11.42
N ASN A 360 -4.77 -17.68 12.24
CA ASN A 360 -6.08 -17.01 12.17
C ASN A 360 -5.96 -15.54 11.77
N THR A 361 -4.88 -15.19 11.07
CA THR A 361 -4.63 -13.83 10.61
C THR A 361 -4.38 -13.82 9.11
N PHE A 362 -5.20 -13.06 8.37
CA PHE A 362 -4.88 -12.72 6.98
C PHE A 362 -3.79 -11.65 6.99
N VAL A 363 -2.63 -11.97 6.44
CA VAL A 363 -1.51 -11.03 6.29
C VAL A 363 -1.32 -10.70 4.82
N MET A 364 -1.27 -9.41 4.51
CA MET A 364 -0.94 -8.90 3.18
C MET A 364 0.24 -7.94 3.29
N TYR A 365 1.25 -8.13 2.46
CA TYR A 365 2.30 -7.15 2.23
C TYR A 365 2.15 -6.55 0.83
N SER A 366 2.26 -5.23 0.71
CA SER A 366 2.22 -4.50 -0.56
C SER A 366 2.92 -3.14 -0.43
N THR A 367 2.78 -2.32 -1.45
CA THR A 367 3.24 -0.92 -1.50
C THR A 367 2.15 -0.04 -2.09
N ASP A 368 2.25 1.25 -1.93
CA ASP A 368 1.31 2.23 -2.50
C ASP A 368 1.60 2.55 -3.97
N ASN A 369 2.87 2.61 -4.33
CA ASN A 369 3.36 2.86 -5.70
C ASN A 369 4.77 2.25 -5.84
N GLY A 370 5.39 2.43 -7.01
CA GLY A 370 6.76 1.97 -7.28
C GLY A 370 7.84 2.88 -6.68
N PRO A 371 9.14 2.58 -6.93
CA PRO A 371 10.24 3.33 -6.36
C PRO A 371 10.37 4.70 -7.01
N HIS A 372 10.70 5.73 -6.23
CA HIS A 372 10.91 7.10 -6.72
C HIS A 372 12.26 7.24 -7.41
N MET A 373 12.34 6.83 -8.68
CA MET A 373 13.60 6.74 -9.46
C MET A 373 14.30 8.09 -9.67
N ASN A 374 13.57 9.21 -9.64
CA ASN A 374 14.17 10.53 -9.81
C ASN A 374 15.07 10.91 -8.63
N SER A 375 14.75 10.43 -7.43
CA SER A 375 15.52 10.69 -6.21
C SER A 375 16.48 9.56 -5.85
N TRP A 376 16.12 8.34 -6.22
CA TRP A 376 16.90 7.13 -5.99
C TRP A 376 17.23 6.47 -7.35
N PRO A 377 18.23 6.98 -8.10
CA PRO A 377 18.57 6.42 -9.40
C PRO A 377 18.98 4.94 -9.37
N ASP A 378 19.42 4.48 -8.22
CA ASP A 378 19.73 3.08 -7.93
C ASP A 378 18.55 2.31 -7.31
N GLY A 379 17.40 2.95 -7.16
CA GLY A 379 16.15 2.31 -6.77
C GLY A 379 15.77 1.19 -7.74
N ALA A 380 14.99 0.22 -7.25
CA ALA A 380 14.69 -1.00 -7.98
C ALA A 380 13.81 -0.76 -9.21
N MET A 381 14.43 -0.39 -10.30
CA MET A 381 13.77 -0.16 -11.58
C MET A 381 13.13 -1.44 -12.11
N THR A 382 11.94 -1.33 -12.66
CA THR A 382 11.22 -2.39 -13.34
C THR A 382 10.87 -1.95 -14.77
N PRO A 383 10.52 -2.88 -15.69
CA PRO A 383 9.99 -2.52 -17.00
C PRO A 383 8.59 -1.89 -16.92
N PHE A 384 7.95 -1.96 -15.76
CA PHE A 384 6.65 -1.35 -15.52
C PHE A 384 6.81 0.13 -15.22
N ARG A 385 5.84 0.91 -15.67
CA ARG A 385 5.80 2.35 -15.37
C ARG A 385 5.13 2.56 -14.02
N ASN A 386 5.40 3.70 -13.46
CA ASN A 386 4.92 4.31 -12.24
C ASN A 386 5.88 4.13 -11.06
N GLU A 387 6.02 5.24 -10.42
CA GLU A 387 6.82 5.46 -9.23
C GLU A 387 5.94 5.44 -7.97
#